data_f358203ae5320598b8175c66a817a0f5
#
_entry.id   f358203ae5320598b8175c66a817a0f5
#
_cell.length_a   1.000
_cell.length_b   1.000
_cell.length_c   1.000
_cell.angle_alpha   90.00
_cell.angle_beta   90.00
_cell.angle_gamma   90.00
#
_symmetry.space_group_name_H-M   'P 1'
#
loop_
_entity.id
_entity.type
_entity.pdbx_description
1 polymer ?
#
loop_
_entity_poly.entity_id
_entity_poly.type
_entity_poly.pdbx_seq_one_letter_code
_entity_poly.pdbx_strand_id
1 'polypeptide(L)'
;MEIRQLQTFITVTDVRGFSRAADSLGYAQSSITAQIQGLEAEIGIPLFNRLGKKITLTEAGKRLLPYARQIVALHDSALAQTKESGIPSGKIVIGAPESLAAYRLPAVIDAYRRRYPHVKIILKPGMCQQLREEAKNGELDVAFLLQEEATFPDLHTEVLVREPMVLIAPPQHPLTKSARLRPADLQEEPILSTEPGCRYRELFESYMNRCGTPVRTDLEFWNIEAIKQCVMCGLGIAYLPYVTVKSEIRQNRLVVLPWQDDIVPVATQLVYHQSKWLSSALQAFLRMLRVNAQMWREEVADFDPTGSLSKGSG
;
A
#
# COMPACT_ATOMS: atom_id res chain seq x y z
N MET A 1 -2.57 12.15 -31.91
CA MET A 1 -2.95 11.70 -30.54
C MET A 1 -3.06 12.92 -29.63
N GLU A 2 -4.29 13.30 -29.30
CA GLU A 2 -4.60 14.49 -28.48
C GLU A 2 -4.77 14.11 -27.02
N ILE A 3 -4.42 15.02 -26.11
CA ILE A 3 -4.60 14.82 -24.67
C ILE A 3 -6.06 14.46 -24.33
N ARG A 4 -7.02 15.13 -24.98
CA ARG A 4 -8.45 14.86 -24.80
C ARG A 4 -8.83 13.43 -25.17
N GLN A 5 -8.26 12.88 -26.25
CA GLN A 5 -8.49 11.50 -26.67
C GLN A 5 -7.93 10.51 -25.62
N LEU A 6 -6.74 10.80 -25.05
CA LEU A 6 -6.15 9.99 -24.00
C LEU A 6 -6.97 10.04 -22.69
N GLN A 7 -7.46 11.22 -22.30
CA GLN A 7 -8.35 11.36 -21.14
C GLN A 7 -9.64 10.55 -21.35
N THR A 8 -10.23 10.63 -22.54
CA THR A 8 -11.42 9.85 -22.90
C THR A 8 -11.13 8.35 -22.88
N PHE A 9 -10.01 7.91 -23.42
CA PHE A 9 -9.59 6.50 -23.40
C PHE A 9 -9.44 5.97 -21.97
N ILE A 10 -8.78 6.72 -21.07
CA ILE A 10 -8.65 6.37 -19.66
C ILE A 10 -10.02 6.29 -18.98
N THR A 11 -10.88 7.32 -19.19
CA THR A 11 -12.20 7.36 -18.56
C THR A 11 -13.09 6.20 -19.01
N VAL A 12 -13.14 5.90 -20.34
CA VAL A 12 -13.90 4.75 -20.85
C VAL A 12 -13.42 3.45 -20.24
N THR A 13 -12.10 3.31 -20.03
CA THR A 13 -11.49 2.13 -19.39
C THR A 13 -11.93 2.01 -17.93
N ASP A 14 -11.85 3.09 -17.17
CA ASP A 14 -12.14 3.11 -15.74
C ASP A 14 -13.62 2.84 -15.43
N VAL A 15 -14.53 3.48 -16.20
CA VAL A 15 -15.98 3.30 -16.01
C VAL A 15 -16.56 2.11 -16.82
N ARG A 16 -15.74 1.46 -17.64
CA ARG A 16 -16.08 0.31 -18.49
C ARG A 16 -17.33 0.55 -19.34
N GLY A 17 -17.42 1.75 -19.97
CA GLY A 17 -18.59 2.09 -20.79
C GLY A 17 -18.53 3.47 -21.44
N PHE A 18 -18.93 3.57 -22.72
CA PHE A 18 -18.93 4.82 -23.47
C PHE A 18 -19.97 5.83 -22.95
N SER A 19 -21.20 5.37 -22.66
CA SER A 19 -22.25 6.24 -22.12
C SER A 19 -21.88 6.77 -20.75
N ARG A 20 -21.36 5.92 -19.86
CA ARG A 20 -20.90 6.33 -18.52
C ARG A 20 -19.70 7.30 -18.58
N ALA A 21 -18.82 7.11 -19.56
CA ALA A 21 -17.72 8.05 -19.79
C ALA A 21 -18.26 9.40 -20.28
N ALA A 22 -19.28 9.40 -21.13
CA ALA A 22 -19.93 10.61 -21.61
C ALA A 22 -20.56 11.40 -20.44
N ASP A 23 -21.29 10.73 -19.58
CA ASP A 23 -21.86 11.33 -18.38
C ASP A 23 -20.79 11.89 -17.44
N SER A 24 -19.71 11.13 -17.22
CA SER A 24 -18.59 11.53 -16.35
C SER A 24 -17.80 12.74 -16.88
N LEU A 25 -17.68 12.85 -18.21
CA LEU A 25 -16.91 13.94 -18.86
C LEU A 25 -17.78 15.11 -19.32
N GLY A 26 -19.11 15.02 -19.19
CA GLY A 26 -20.04 16.05 -19.63
C GLY A 26 -20.12 16.19 -21.16
N TYR A 27 -19.94 15.09 -21.91
CA TYR A 27 -20.00 15.05 -23.36
C TYR A 27 -21.15 14.21 -23.88
N ALA A 28 -21.54 14.42 -25.15
CA ALA A 28 -22.41 13.48 -25.86
C ALA A 28 -21.66 12.15 -26.10
N GLN A 29 -22.36 11.01 -26.04
CA GLN A 29 -21.76 9.69 -26.30
C GLN A 29 -21.12 9.60 -27.70
N SER A 30 -21.71 10.27 -28.72
CA SER A 30 -21.15 10.35 -30.06
C SER A 30 -19.76 10.99 -30.07
N SER A 31 -19.55 12.04 -29.26
CA SER A 31 -18.23 12.70 -29.11
C SER A 31 -17.21 11.77 -28.50
N ILE A 32 -17.55 11.03 -27.45
CA ILE A 32 -16.69 10.02 -26.84
C ILE A 32 -16.30 8.95 -27.86
N THR A 33 -17.29 8.47 -28.63
CA THR A 33 -17.05 7.46 -29.67
C THR A 33 -16.12 8.00 -30.76
N ALA A 34 -16.34 9.22 -31.25
CA ALA A 34 -15.48 9.85 -32.24
C ALA A 34 -14.04 10.06 -31.75
N GLN A 35 -13.86 10.47 -30.48
CA GLN A 35 -12.53 10.63 -29.90
C GLN A 35 -11.76 9.31 -29.81
N ILE A 36 -12.42 8.22 -29.41
CA ILE A 36 -11.81 6.88 -29.38
C ILE A 36 -11.51 6.39 -30.79
N GLN A 37 -12.43 6.53 -31.73
CA GLN A 37 -12.21 6.15 -33.13
C GLN A 37 -11.06 6.94 -33.75
N GLY A 38 -10.93 8.24 -33.47
CA GLY A 38 -9.81 9.05 -33.91
C GLY A 38 -8.47 8.56 -33.34
N LEU A 39 -8.44 8.19 -32.06
CA LEU A 39 -7.26 7.61 -31.43
C LEU A 39 -6.90 6.24 -32.02
N GLU A 40 -7.88 5.37 -32.23
CA GLU A 40 -7.71 4.05 -32.83
C GLU A 40 -7.23 4.15 -34.28
N ALA A 41 -7.77 5.10 -35.05
CA ALA A 41 -7.37 5.37 -36.45
C ALA A 41 -5.93 5.85 -36.56
N GLU A 42 -5.48 6.73 -35.67
CA GLU A 42 -4.10 7.21 -35.65
C GLU A 42 -3.11 6.12 -35.27
N ILE A 43 -3.49 5.25 -34.29
CA ILE A 43 -2.64 4.13 -33.86
C ILE A 43 -2.69 2.97 -34.86
N GLY A 44 -3.76 2.87 -35.65
CA GLY A 44 -3.98 1.83 -36.65
C GLY A 44 -4.48 0.49 -36.07
N ILE A 45 -4.80 0.45 -34.78
CA ILE A 45 -5.21 -0.79 -34.07
C ILE A 45 -6.36 -0.46 -33.10
N PRO A 46 -7.43 -1.29 -33.02
CA PRO A 46 -8.48 -1.14 -32.02
C PRO A 46 -7.94 -1.25 -30.60
N LEU A 47 -8.36 -0.35 -29.71
CA LEU A 47 -7.99 -0.33 -28.29
C LEU A 47 -9.04 -1.02 -27.40
N PHE A 48 -10.28 -1.15 -27.88
CA PHE A 48 -11.37 -1.79 -27.18
C PHE A 48 -11.97 -2.96 -27.96
N ASN A 49 -12.25 -4.04 -27.25
CA ASN A 49 -13.15 -5.11 -27.72
C ASN A 49 -14.60 -4.69 -27.40
N ARG A 50 -15.45 -4.65 -28.44
CA ARG A 50 -16.87 -4.31 -28.34
C ARG A 50 -17.71 -5.59 -28.44
N LEU A 51 -17.78 -6.36 -27.35
CA LEU A 51 -18.49 -7.63 -27.29
C LEU A 51 -19.91 -7.41 -26.70
N GLY A 52 -20.84 -7.00 -27.54
CA GLY A 52 -22.22 -6.66 -27.13
C GLY A 52 -22.23 -5.49 -26.14
N LYS A 53 -22.74 -5.70 -24.92
CA LYS A 53 -22.80 -4.67 -23.85
C LYS A 53 -21.52 -4.55 -23.02
N LYS A 54 -20.55 -5.45 -23.20
CA LYS A 54 -19.28 -5.44 -22.45
C LYS A 54 -18.19 -4.77 -23.28
N ILE A 55 -17.46 -3.85 -22.63
CA ILE A 55 -16.29 -3.16 -23.18
C ILE A 55 -15.08 -3.60 -22.39
N THR A 56 -14.09 -4.15 -23.09
CA THR A 56 -12.81 -4.56 -22.51
C THR A 56 -11.67 -4.04 -23.37
N LEU A 57 -10.48 -3.85 -22.78
CA LEU A 57 -9.31 -3.47 -23.53
C LEU A 57 -8.82 -4.63 -24.43
N THR A 58 -8.32 -4.29 -25.61
CA THR A 58 -7.46 -5.18 -26.40
C THR A 58 -6.07 -5.25 -25.77
N GLU A 59 -5.20 -6.13 -26.27
CA GLU A 59 -3.78 -6.15 -25.85
C GLU A 59 -3.06 -4.83 -26.18
N ALA A 60 -3.42 -4.17 -27.29
CA ALA A 60 -2.92 -2.85 -27.65
C ALA A 60 -3.42 -1.79 -26.63
N GLY A 61 -4.70 -1.84 -26.25
CA GLY A 61 -5.27 -0.97 -25.23
C GLY A 61 -4.61 -1.14 -23.87
N LYS A 62 -4.34 -2.37 -23.45
CA LYS A 62 -3.62 -2.64 -22.20
C LYS A 62 -2.21 -2.06 -22.21
N ARG A 63 -1.50 -2.17 -23.33
CA ARG A 63 -0.14 -1.59 -23.49
C ARG A 63 -0.17 -0.07 -23.53
N LEU A 64 -1.17 0.55 -24.15
CA LEU A 64 -1.28 2.00 -24.22
C LEU A 64 -1.67 2.63 -22.88
N LEU A 65 -2.49 1.98 -22.08
CA LEU A 65 -3.08 2.56 -20.86
C LEU A 65 -2.05 3.18 -19.90
N PRO A 66 -0.95 2.51 -19.54
CA PRO A 66 0.06 3.11 -18.66
C PRO A 66 0.69 4.38 -19.27
N TYR A 67 0.99 4.37 -20.55
CA TYR A 67 1.54 5.55 -21.23
C TYR A 67 0.52 6.69 -21.32
N ALA A 68 -0.74 6.38 -21.61
CA ALA A 68 -1.81 7.38 -21.65
C ALA A 68 -1.95 8.09 -20.29
N ARG A 69 -1.91 7.35 -19.19
CA ARG A 69 -1.95 7.89 -17.83
C ARG A 69 -0.74 8.79 -17.54
N GLN A 70 0.46 8.38 -17.94
CA GLN A 70 1.69 9.17 -17.76
C GLN A 70 1.65 10.48 -18.57
N ILE A 71 1.21 10.43 -19.82
CA ILE A 71 1.13 11.61 -20.69
C ILE A 71 0.12 12.63 -20.13
N VAL A 72 -1.08 12.17 -19.71
CA VAL A 72 -2.09 13.04 -19.10
C VAL A 72 -1.58 13.65 -17.79
N ALA A 73 -0.93 12.84 -16.94
CA ALA A 73 -0.36 13.34 -15.69
C ALA A 73 0.74 14.38 -15.92
N LEU A 74 1.60 14.17 -16.92
CA LEU A 74 2.65 15.13 -17.31
C LEU A 74 2.06 16.44 -17.84
N HIS A 75 1.05 16.36 -18.70
CA HIS A 75 0.33 17.52 -19.20
C HIS A 75 -0.29 18.34 -18.07
N ASP A 76 -1.01 17.68 -17.16
CA ASP A 76 -1.66 18.36 -16.03
C ASP A 76 -0.63 18.99 -15.07
N SER A 77 0.52 18.35 -14.90
CA SER A 77 1.64 18.88 -14.13
C SER A 77 2.27 20.10 -14.79
N ALA A 78 2.43 20.09 -16.12
CA ALA A 78 2.94 21.23 -16.87
C ALA A 78 2.00 22.45 -16.74
N LEU A 79 0.69 22.22 -16.88
CA LEU A 79 -0.30 23.28 -16.68
C LEU A 79 -0.32 23.82 -15.23
N ALA A 80 -0.14 22.94 -14.25
CA ALA A 80 -0.09 23.36 -12.84
C ALA A 80 1.15 24.19 -12.52
N GLN A 81 2.30 23.89 -13.17
CA GLN A 81 3.54 24.64 -12.98
C GLN A 81 3.56 25.98 -13.71
N THR A 82 2.87 26.07 -14.84
CA THR A 82 2.75 27.34 -15.60
C THR A 82 1.76 28.31 -14.96
N LYS A 83 0.81 27.81 -14.16
CA LYS A 83 -0.02 28.66 -13.29
C LYS A 83 0.77 28.99 -12.04
N GLU A 84 1.36 30.16 -11.97
CA GLU A 84 2.20 30.71 -10.89
C GLU A 84 1.51 30.81 -9.52
N SER A 85 0.94 29.77 -9.01
CA SER A 85 0.64 29.64 -7.60
C SER A 85 1.61 28.63 -7.03
N GLY A 86 2.68 29.06 -6.38
CA GLY A 86 3.69 28.21 -5.71
C GLY A 86 3.13 27.32 -4.59
N ILE A 87 1.81 27.16 -4.55
CA ILE A 87 1.08 26.31 -3.59
C ILE A 87 0.72 25.00 -4.27
N PRO A 88 1.19 23.85 -3.74
CA PRO A 88 0.80 22.53 -4.23
C PRO A 88 -0.73 22.37 -4.30
N SER A 89 -1.21 21.88 -5.44
CA SER A 89 -2.63 21.63 -5.70
C SER A 89 -2.81 20.38 -6.57
N GLY A 90 -4.05 19.95 -6.78
CA GLY A 90 -4.36 18.79 -7.61
C GLY A 90 -4.69 17.54 -6.79
N LYS A 91 -4.25 16.36 -7.28
CA LYS A 91 -4.59 15.06 -6.71
C LYS A 91 -3.32 14.21 -6.54
N ILE A 92 -3.26 13.45 -5.44
CA ILE A 92 -2.27 12.39 -5.22
C ILE A 92 -3.02 11.09 -4.93
N VAL A 93 -2.68 10.03 -5.66
CA VAL A 93 -3.20 8.67 -5.44
C VAL A 93 -2.11 7.83 -4.81
N ILE A 94 -2.34 7.39 -3.60
CA ILE A 94 -1.40 6.63 -2.76
C ILE A 94 -1.92 5.21 -2.62
N GLY A 95 -1.10 4.21 -2.90
CA GLY A 95 -1.39 2.82 -2.58
C GLY A 95 -0.65 2.38 -1.33
N ALA A 96 -1.28 1.60 -0.45
CA ALA A 96 -0.60 1.06 0.73
C ALA A 96 -1.29 -0.23 1.23
N PRO A 97 -0.53 -1.20 1.79
CA PRO A 97 -1.12 -2.28 2.58
C PRO A 97 -1.90 -1.70 3.76
N GLU A 98 -2.91 -2.44 4.22
CA GLU A 98 -3.79 -2.01 5.30
C GLU A 98 -3.02 -1.58 6.55
N SER A 99 -2.00 -2.35 6.95
CA SER A 99 -1.14 -2.04 8.09
C SER A 99 -0.48 -0.65 8.00
N LEU A 100 0.02 -0.27 6.83
CA LEU A 100 0.65 1.04 6.64
C LEU A 100 -0.38 2.15 6.47
N ALA A 101 -1.47 1.86 5.75
CA ALA A 101 -2.56 2.79 5.54
C ALA A 101 -3.23 3.22 6.87
N ALA A 102 -3.35 2.29 7.83
CA ALA A 102 -3.99 2.54 9.12
C ALA A 102 -3.03 3.07 10.20
N TYR A 103 -1.74 2.68 10.18
CA TYR A 103 -0.86 2.93 11.34
C TYR A 103 0.36 3.82 11.06
N ARG A 104 0.81 3.96 9.80
CA ARG A 104 1.94 4.84 9.44
C ARG A 104 1.50 6.11 8.73
N LEU A 105 0.59 6.00 7.76
CA LEU A 105 0.24 7.11 6.88
C LEU A 105 -0.70 8.17 7.48
N PRO A 106 -1.59 7.91 8.46
CA PRO A 106 -2.52 8.92 8.95
C PRO A 106 -1.83 10.19 9.47
N ALA A 107 -0.73 10.05 10.23
CA ALA A 107 0.01 11.19 10.75
C ALA A 107 0.65 12.03 9.62
N VAL A 108 1.19 11.38 8.59
CA VAL A 108 1.76 12.03 7.41
C VAL A 108 0.67 12.77 6.63
N ILE A 109 -0.47 12.11 6.42
CA ILE A 109 -1.61 12.67 5.69
C ILE A 109 -2.20 13.88 6.43
N ASP A 110 -2.36 13.80 7.75
CA ASP A 110 -2.86 14.92 8.57
C ASP A 110 -1.92 16.13 8.46
N ALA A 111 -0.63 15.93 8.71
CA ALA A 111 0.38 16.99 8.60
C ALA A 111 0.41 17.59 7.19
N TYR A 112 0.32 16.74 6.16
CA TYR A 112 0.31 17.17 4.77
C TYR A 112 -0.94 17.99 4.45
N ARG A 113 -2.13 17.55 4.84
CA ARG A 113 -3.40 18.23 4.59
C ARG A 113 -3.50 19.59 5.30
N ARG A 114 -2.97 19.72 6.51
CA ARG A 114 -2.88 21.02 7.19
C ARG A 114 -2.03 22.02 6.40
N ARG A 115 -0.95 21.57 5.77
CA ARG A 115 -0.03 22.42 5.01
C ARG A 115 -0.52 22.72 3.60
N TYR A 116 -1.20 21.76 2.96
CA TYR A 116 -1.63 21.80 1.56
C TYR A 116 -3.11 21.40 1.41
N PRO A 117 -4.06 22.23 1.88
CA PRO A 117 -5.49 21.89 1.93
C PRO A 117 -6.12 21.70 0.53
N HIS A 118 -5.52 22.27 -0.51
CA HIS A 118 -6.01 22.20 -1.88
C HIS A 118 -5.59 20.93 -2.63
N VAL A 119 -4.83 20.04 -1.99
CA VAL A 119 -4.46 18.74 -2.58
C VAL A 119 -5.46 17.68 -2.16
N LYS A 120 -6.10 17.02 -3.14
CA LYS A 120 -6.95 15.84 -2.89
C LYS A 120 -6.05 14.61 -2.73
N ILE A 121 -6.15 13.92 -1.61
CA ILE A 121 -5.48 12.64 -1.38
C ILE A 121 -6.50 11.52 -1.56
N ILE A 122 -6.09 10.49 -2.33
CA ILE A 122 -6.81 9.22 -2.44
C ILE A 122 -5.87 8.15 -1.93
N LEU A 123 -6.27 7.46 -0.85
CA LEU A 123 -5.55 6.31 -0.30
C LEU A 123 -6.28 5.03 -0.71
N LYS A 124 -5.59 4.16 -1.44
CA LYS A 124 -6.10 2.87 -1.91
C LYS A 124 -5.42 1.74 -1.13
N PRO A 125 -6.18 0.90 -0.42
CA PRO A 125 -5.61 -0.31 0.16
C PRO A 125 -5.34 -1.35 -0.94
N GLY A 126 -4.35 -2.22 -0.71
CA GLY A 126 -4.04 -3.31 -1.64
C GLY A 126 -2.87 -4.16 -1.17
N MET A 127 -2.67 -5.30 -1.83
CA MET A 127 -1.52 -6.16 -1.58
C MET A 127 -0.25 -5.63 -2.27
N CYS A 128 0.92 -5.91 -1.70
CA CYS A 128 2.20 -5.40 -2.20
C CYS A 128 2.42 -5.68 -3.70
N GLN A 129 2.08 -6.87 -4.18
CA GLN A 129 2.23 -7.23 -5.59
C GLN A 129 1.33 -6.37 -6.48
N GLN A 130 0.05 -6.24 -6.14
CA GLN A 130 -0.91 -5.42 -6.87
C GLN A 130 -0.49 -3.94 -6.87
N LEU A 131 -0.14 -3.39 -5.70
CA LEU A 131 0.28 -2.00 -5.55
C LEU A 131 1.53 -1.69 -6.36
N ARG A 132 2.46 -2.63 -6.44
CA ARG A 132 3.66 -2.51 -7.27
C ARG A 132 3.29 -2.42 -8.76
N GLU A 133 2.42 -3.31 -9.25
CA GLU A 133 1.98 -3.26 -10.64
C GLU A 133 1.18 -1.98 -10.95
N GLU A 134 0.30 -1.54 -10.06
CA GLU A 134 -0.43 -0.28 -10.21
C GLU A 134 0.53 0.94 -10.22
N ALA A 135 1.59 0.93 -9.42
CA ALA A 135 2.62 1.97 -9.44
C ALA A 135 3.42 1.93 -10.75
N LYS A 136 3.80 0.74 -11.23
CA LYS A 136 4.47 0.53 -12.51
C LYS A 136 3.63 1.02 -13.69
N ASN A 137 2.33 0.77 -13.65
CA ASN A 137 1.39 1.18 -14.68
C ASN A 137 0.96 2.66 -14.59
N GLY A 138 1.47 3.41 -13.60
CA GLY A 138 1.11 4.82 -13.38
C GLY A 138 -0.29 5.06 -12.84
N GLU A 139 -0.97 4.02 -12.37
CA GLU A 139 -2.31 4.10 -11.74
C GLU A 139 -2.24 4.72 -10.35
N LEU A 140 -1.10 4.53 -9.68
CA LEU A 140 -0.74 5.20 -8.43
C LEU A 140 0.32 6.25 -8.68
N ASP A 141 0.26 7.33 -7.89
CA ASP A 141 1.35 8.31 -7.87
C ASP A 141 2.53 7.79 -7.06
N VAL A 142 2.23 7.06 -6.02
CA VAL A 142 3.19 6.42 -5.13
C VAL A 142 2.52 5.21 -4.47
N ALA A 143 3.29 4.16 -4.22
CA ALA A 143 2.85 3.02 -3.43
C ALA A 143 3.81 2.75 -2.27
N PHE A 144 3.25 2.24 -1.20
CA PHE A 144 3.99 1.68 -0.07
C PHE A 144 3.93 0.17 -0.15
N LEU A 145 5.04 -0.47 0.17
CA LEU A 145 5.14 -1.92 0.24
C LEU A 145 5.64 -2.31 1.63
N LEU A 146 5.15 -3.41 2.16
CA LEU A 146 5.61 -3.99 3.42
C LEU A 146 6.07 -5.42 3.15
N GLN A 147 7.34 -5.57 2.86
CA GLN A 147 7.97 -6.82 2.43
C GLN A 147 9.46 -6.79 2.68
N GLU A 148 10.19 -7.84 2.28
CA GLU A 148 11.66 -7.83 2.26
C GLU A 148 12.17 -6.71 1.36
N GLU A 149 13.34 -6.18 1.69
CA GLU A 149 13.97 -5.16 0.86
C GLU A 149 14.21 -5.68 -0.55
N ALA A 150 13.63 -5.01 -1.53
CA ALA A 150 13.75 -5.36 -2.94
C ALA A 150 13.83 -4.09 -3.79
N THR A 151 14.51 -4.20 -4.93
CA THR A 151 14.55 -3.16 -5.96
C THR A 151 13.83 -3.67 -7.21
N PHE A 152 13.18 -2.77 -7.93
CA PHE A 152 12.40 -3.11 -9.12
C PHE A 152 12.89 -2.29 -10.31
N PRO A 153 13.15 -2.91 -11.48
CA PRO A 153 13.80 -2.23 -12.61
C PRO A 153 13.08 -0.95 -13.08
N ASP A 154 11.76 -0.93 -13.05
CA ASP A 154 10.96 0.18 -13.57
C ASP A 154 10.52 1.18 -12.47
N LEU A 155 10.89 0.92 -11.21
CA LEU A 155 10.44 1.70 -10.07
C LEU A 155 11.62 2.34 -9.33
N HIS A 156 11.46 3.59 -8.95
CA HIS A 156 12.25 4.15 -7.86
C HIS A 156 11.82 3.48 -6.56
N THR A 157 12.77 2.97 -5.80
CA THR A 157 12.51 2.28 -4.53
C THR A 157 13.34 2.93 -3.43
N GLU A 158 12.69 3.27 -2.32
CA GLU A 158 13.32 3.86 -1.13
C GLU A 158 12.87 3.10 0.12
N VAL A 159 13.81 2.58 0.90
CA VAL A 159 13.52 1.97 2.22
C VAL A 159 13.29 3.10 3.23
N LEU A 160 12.10 3.14 3.80
CA LEU A 160 11.72 4.14 4.79
C LEU A 160 12.09 3.71 6.21
N VAL A 161 11.74 2.48 6.57
CA VAL A 161 12.03 1.90 7.88
C VAL A 161 11.98 0.37 7.81
N ARG A 162 12.82 -0.32 8.60
CA ARG A 162 12.67 -1.76 8.84
C ARG A 162 11.67 -1.94 9.97
N GLU A 163 10.58 -2.67 9.71
CA GLU A 163 9.50 -2.85 10.67
C GLU A 163 9.80 -4.01 11.61
N PRO A 164 9.85 -3.79 12.92
CA PRO A 164 9.89 -4.89 13.87
C PRO A 164 8.62 -5.75 13.74
N MET A 165 8.81 -7.04 13.57
CA MET A 165 7.72 -8.02 13.58
C MET A 165 7.65 -8.65 14.96
N VAL A 166 6.45 -8.81 15.48
CA VAL A 166 6.22 -9.34 16.84
C VAL A 166 5.16 -10.43 16.85
N LEU A 167 5.39 -11.44 17.67
CA LEU A 167 4.38 -12.42 18.03
C LEU A 167 3.63 -11.89 19.24
N ILE A 168 2.31 -11.77 19.16
CA ILE A 168 1.46 -11.18 20.20
C ILE A 168 0.48 -12.18 20.79
N ALA A 169 0.16 -11.99 22.07
CA ALA A 169 -0.81 -12.77 22.80
C ALA A 169 -1.56 -11.90 23.84
N PRO A 170 -2.69 -12.37 24.40
CA PRO A 170 -3.27 -11.71 25.56
C PRO A 170 -2.35 -11.87 26.80
N PRO A 171 -2.39 -10.95 27.77
CA PRO A 171 -1.46 -10.94 28.93
C PRO A 171 -1.45 -12.22 29.78
N GLN A 172 -2.56 -12.95 29.77
CA GLN A 172 -2.71 -14.18 30.58
C GLN A 172 -2.31 -15.46 29.81
N HIS A 173 -1.85 -15.32 28.58
CA HIS A 173 -1.49 -16.47 27.74
C HIS A 173 -0.35 -17.29 28.36
N PRO A 174 -0.41 -18.63 28.34
CA PRO A 174 0.63 -19.48 28.97
C PRO A 174 2.05 -19.18 28.46
N LEU A 175 2.22 -18.92 27.18
CA LEU A 175 3.50 -18.64 26.54
C LEU A 175 4.20 -17.37 27.06
N THR A 176 3.50 -16.48 27.75
CA THR A 176 4.09 -15.27 28.36
C THR A 176 5.06 -15.60 29.49
N LYS A 177 4.97 -16.81 30.07
CA LYS A 177 5.83 -17.30 31.15
C LYS A 177 7.15 -17.88 30.65
N SER A 178 7.27 -18.11 29.36
CA SER A 178 8.47 -18.66 28.75
C SER A 178 9.56 -17.57 28.67
N ALA A 179 10.80 -17.92 28.97
CA ALA A 179 11.92 -17.00 28.80
C ALA A 179 12.29 -16.81 27.30
N ARG A 180 12.04 -17.81 26.49
CA ARG A 180 12.27 -17.82 25.04
C ARG A 180 11.36 -18.85 24.38
N LEU A 181 10.81 -18.50 23.25
CA LEU A 181 9.98 -19.40 22.44
C LEU A 181 10.78 -19.91 21.22
N ARG A 182 10.53 -21.17 20.88
CA ARG A 182 11.03 -21.85 19.68
C ARG A 182 9.84 -22.21 18.77
N PRO A 183 10.05 -22.46 17.49
CA PRO A 183 8.97 -22.91 16.59
C PRO A 183 8.13 -24.06 17.14
N ALA A 184 8.76 -25.05 17.76
CA ALA A 184 8.05 -26.20 18.36
C ALA A 184 7.07 -25.83 19.47
N ASP A 185 7.30 -24.72 20.16
CA ASP A 185 6.43 -24.25 21.24
C ASP A 185 5.11 -23.66 20.70
N LEU A 186 5.04 -23.41 19.37
CA LEU A 186 3.86 -22.87 18.68
C LEU A 186 3.02 -23.95 17.96
N GLN A 187 3.42 -25.23 18.02
CA GLN A 187 2.84 -26.29 17.20
C GLN A 187 1.33 -26.47 17.44
N GLU A 188 0.89 -26.33 18.68
CA GLU A 188 -0.52 -26.52 19.09
C GLU A 188 -1.26 -25.18 19.24
N GLU A 189 -0.58 -24.05 19.03
CA GLU A 189 -1.19 -22.73 19.21
C GLU A 189 -2.00 -22.32 17.98
N PRO A 190 -3.25 -21.89 18.15
CA PRO A 190 -4.01 -21.28 17.08
C PRO A 190 -3.34 -19.97 16.64
N ILE A 191 -2.92 -19.88 15.37
CA ILE A 191 -2.32 -18.68 14.82
C ILE A 191 -3.32 -17.97 13.92
N LEU A 192 -3.70 -16.75 14.33
CA LEU A 192 -4.56 -15.89 13.55
C LEU A 192 -3.73 -15.22 12.46
N SER A 193 -4.09 -15.49 11.21
CA SER A 193 -3.32 -15.04 10.05
C SER A 193 -4.05 -13.96 9.26
N THR A 194 -3.29 -13.13 8.59
CA THR A 194 -3.82 -12.21 7.57
C THR A 194 -4.23 -12.98 6.31
N GLU A 195 -4.72 -12.28 5.31
CA GLU A 195 -5.12 -12.83 4.01
C GLU A 195 -3.97 -13.50 3.25
N PRO A 196 -4.24 -14.47 2.35
CA PRO A 196 -3.25 -15.04 1.45
C PRO A 196 -2.63 -13.96 0.56
N GLY A 197 -1.31 -14.05 0.32
CA GLY A 197 -0.54 -13.04 -0.41
C GLY A 197 -0.01 -11.90 0.45
N CYS A 198 -0.32 -11.87 1.74
CA CYS A 198 0.34 -11.00 2.69
C CYS A 198 1.80 -11.46 2.91
N ARG A 199 2.76 -10.61 2.54
CA ARG A 199 4.16 -11.02 2.44
C ARG A 199 4.77 -11.45 3.77
N TYR A 200 4.53 -10.75 4.86
CA TYR A 200 5.07 -11.14 6.15
C TYR A 200 4.42 -12.43 6.71
N ARG A 201 3.16 -12.73 6.36
CA ARG A 201 2.54 -14.05 6.61
C ARG A 201 3.31 -15.15 5.89
N GLU A 202 3.55 -15.00 4.59
CA GLU A 202 4.28 -15.99 3.79
C GLU A 202 5.68 -16.25 4.33
N LEU A 203 6.38 -15.20 4.78
CA LEU A 203 7.71 -15.31 5.40
C LEU A 203 7.64 -16.10 6.71
N PHE A 204 6.68 -15.80 7.57
CA PHE A 204 6.48 -16.50 8.83
C PHE A 204 6.12 -17.98 8.60
N GLU A 205 5.15 -18.27 7.75
CA GLU A 205 4.74 -19.64 7.40
C GLU A 205 5.91 -20.43 6.79
N SER A 206 6.68 -19.82 5.89
CA SER A 206 7.86 -20.43 5.28
C SER A 206 8.95 -20.74 6.32
N TYR A 207 9.18 -19.84 7.27
CA TYR A 207 10.11 -20.05 8.37
C TYR A 207 9.66 -21.23 9.25
N MET A 208 8.41 -21.24 9.68
CA MET A 208 7.84 -22.30 10.51
C MET A 208 7.90 -23.67 9.81
N ASN A 209 7.59 -23.72 8.51
CA ASN A 209 7.69 -24.93 7.71
C ASN A 209 9.12 -25.46 7.65
N ARG A 210 10.13 -24.58 7.46
CA ARG A 210 11.56 -24.97 7.46
C ARG A 210 11.98 -25.53 8.82
N CYS A 211 11.39 -25.06 9.89
CA CYS A 211 11.65 -25.57 11.25
C CYS A 211 10.89 -26.86 11.56
N GLY A 212 10.13 -27.41 10.62
CA GLY A 212 9.33 -28.63 10.82
C GLY A 212 8.07 -28.44 11.65
N THR A 213 7.65 -27.20 11.86
CA THR A 213 6.47 -26.83 12.66
C THR A 213 5.50 -26.02 11.79
N PRO A 214 4.73 -26.66 10.90
CA PRO A 214 3.81 -25.96 10.02
C PRO A 214 2.74 -25.22 10.83
N VAL A 215 2.44 -24.01 10.41
CA VAL A 215 1.39 -23.17 11.02
C VAL A 215 0.03 -23.75 10.71
N ARG A 216 -0.81 -23.92 11.73
CA ARG A 216 -2.23 -24.23 11.56
C ARG A 216 -3.00 -22.91 11.40
N THR A 217 -3.43 -22.64 10.17
CA THR A 217 -4.21 -21.44 9.85
C THR A 217 -5.69 -21.80 9.84
N ASP A 218 -6.28 -21.91 11.04
CA ASP A 218 -7.71 -22.19 11.18
C ASP A 218 -8.56 -20.90 11.13
N LEU A 219 -7.95 -19.74 11.36
CA LEU A 219 -8.60 -18.43 11.37
C LEU A 219 -7.84 -17.44 10.49
N GLU A 220 -8.52 -16.92 9.47
CA GLU A 220 -7.99 -15.98 8.50
C GLU A 220 -8.81 -14.70 8.46
N PHE A 221 -8.13 -13.55 8.40
CA PHE A 221 -8.75 -12.25 8.47
C PHE A 221 -8.18 -11.30 7.41
N TRP A 222 -9.02 -10.44 6.88
CA TRP A 222 -8.66 -9.38 5.94
C TRP A 222 -8.52 -8.01 6.61
N ASN A 223 -8.45 -8.00 7.93
CA ASN A 223 -8.39 -6.78 8.73
C ASN A 223 -7.57 -7.00 10.00
N ILE A 224 -6.52 -6.19 10.18
CA ILE A 224 -5.61 -6.29 11.33
C ILE A 224 -6.33 -5.99 12.64
N GLU A 225 -7.26 -5.05 12.66
CA GLU A 225 -8.00 -4.75 13.88
C GLU A 225 -8.84 -5.94 14.34
N ALA A 226 -9.46 -6.68 13.40
CA ALA A 226 -10.17 -7.92 13.72
C ALA A 226 -9.23 -8.97 14.33
N ILE A 227 -8.03 -9.16 13.77
CA ILE A 227 -7.01 -10.05 14.36
C ILE A 227 -6.71 -9.64 15.79
N LYS A 228 -6.41 -8.36 16.04
CA LYS A 228 -6.10 -7.83 17.38
C LYS A 228 -7.21 -8.11 18.39
N GLN A 229 -8.47 -7.83 18.00
CA GLN A 229 -9.63 -8.08 18.87
C GLN A 229 -9.77 -9.57 19.18
N CYS A 230 -9.59 -10.45 18.20
CA CYS A 230 -9.66 -11.90 18.39
C CYS A 230 -8.53 -12.41 19.28
N VAL A 231 -7.29 -11.90 19.13
CA VAL A 231 -6.19 -12.23 20.05
C VAL A 231 -6.51 -11.76 21.46
N MET A 232 -7.02 -10.55 21.65
CA MET A 232 -7.41 -10.04 22.97
C MET A 232 -8.54 -10.87 23.64
N CYS A 233 -9.40 -11.49 22.82
CA CYS A 233 -10.42 -12.43 23.30
C CYS A 233 -9.87 -13.84 23.62
N GLY A 234 -8.57 -14.09 23.39
CA GLY A 234 -7.95 -15.38 23.71
C GLY A 234 -8.16 -16.45 22.63
N LEU A 235 -8.52 -16.10 21.39
CA LEU A 235 -8.72 -17.06 20.30
C LEU A 235 -7.41 -17.63 19.73
N GLY A 236 -6.26 -17.08 20.12
CA GLY A 236 -4.94 -17.51 19.69
C GLY A 236 -3.92 -16.39 19.74
N ILE A 237 -2.85 -16.56 18.99
CA ILE A 237 -1.73 -15.63 18.87
C ILE A 237 -1.63 -15.10 17.43
N ALA A 238 -0.87 -14.02 17.20
CA ALA A 238 -0.66 -13.50 15.83
C ALA A 238 0.74 -12.93 15.65
N TYR A 239 1.28 -13.01 14.42
CA TYR A 239 2.54 -12.42 14.02
C TYR A 239 2.28 -11.17 13.18
N LEU A 240 2.54 -9.99 13.74
CA LEU A 240 2.16 -8.70 13.16
C LEU A 240 3.29 -7.67 13.26
N PRO A 241 3.27 -6.62 12.40
CA PRO A 241 4.17 -5.47 12.57
C PRO A 241 3.90 -4.76 13.91
N TYR A 242 4.96 -4.48 14.69
CA TYR A 242 4.84 -3.82 15.99
C TYR A 242 4.03 -2.53 15.94
N VAL A 243 4.18 -1.75 14.87
CA VAL A 243 3.46 -0.49 14.68
C VAL A 243 1.94 -0.66 14.78
N THR A 244 1.42 -1.84 14.44
CA THR A 244 -0.04 -2.11 14.45
C THR A 244 -0.59 -2.43 15.83
N VAL A 245 0.26 -2.81 16.77
CA VAL A 245 -0.12 -3.33 18.09
C VAL A 245 0.45 -2.53 19.27
N LYS A 246 1.28 -1.52 19.00
CA LYS A 246 1.97 -0.73 20.02
C LYS A 246 1.02 -0.05 21.02
N SER A 247 -0.17 0.35 20.56
CA SER A 247 -1.19 0.98 21.42
C SER A 247 -1.72 0.00 22.46
N GLU A 248 -2.07 -1.21 22.03
CA GLU A 248 -2.61 -2.27 22.87
C GLU A 248 -1.56 -2.81 23.85
N ILE A 249 -0.29 -2.87 23.42
CA ILE A 249 0.84 -3.23 24.29
C ILE A 249 1.01 -2.19 25.40
N ARG A 250 1.02 -0.89 25.06
CA ARG A 250 1.11 0.20 26.05
C ARG A 250 -0.06 0.19 27.05
N GLN A 251 -1.24 -0.26 26.61
CA GLN A 251 -2.44 -0.39 27.42
C GLN A 251 -2.51 -1.72 28.19
N ASN A 252 -1.49 -2.59 28.08
CA ASN A 252 -1.44 -3.92 28.64
C ASN A 252 -2.64 -4.81 28.24
N ARG A 253 -3.19 -4.60 27.03
CA ARG A 253 -4.24 -5.43 26.43
C ARG A 253 -3.66 -6.56 25.59
N LEU A 254 -2.47 -6.36 25.06
CA LEU A 254 -1.64 -7.35 24.36
C LEU A 254 -0.23 -7.33 24.95
N VAL A 255 0.47 -8.43 24.81
CA VAL A 255 1.89 -8.55 25.15
C VAL A 255 2.66 -9.09 23.96
N VAL A 256 3.94 -8.70 23.87
CA VAL A 256 4.90 -9.31 22.94
C VAL A 256 5.41 -10.59 23.59
N LEU A 257 5.31 -11.70 22.87
CA LEU A 257 5.89 -12.97 23.31
C LEU A 257 7.41 -12.96 23.07
N PRO A 258 8.20 -13.67 23.90
CA PRO A 258 9.67 -13.71 23.80
C PRO A 258 10.10 -14.60 22.62
N TRP A 259 9.73 -14.17 21.42
CA TRP A 259 10.00 -14.81 20.14
C TRP A 259 11.27 -14.25 19.53
N GLN A 260 12.14 -15.13 19.07
CA GLN A 260 13.33 -14.77 18.29
C GLN A 260 13.40 -15.70 17.09
N ASP A 261 13.47 -15.13 15.92
CA ASP A 261 13.52 -15.84 14.64
C ASP A 261 14.67 -15.33 13.75
N ASP A 262 14.92 -16.08 12.69
CA ASP A 262 15.82 -15.71 11.59
C ASP A 262 15.01 -15.40 10.32
N ILE A 263 13.80 -14.87 10.48
CA ILE A 263 12.97 -14.43 9.35
C ILE A 263 13.62 -13.21 8.71
N VAL A 264 13.62 -13.20 7.38
CA VAL A 264 14.14 -12.04 6.63
C VAL A 264 13.42 -10.77 7.07
N PRO A 265 14.16 -9.70 7.44
CA PRO A 265 13.56 -8.47 7.90
C PRO A 265 12.59 -7.87 6.88
N VAL A 266 11.45 -7.42 7.37
CA VAL A 266 10.44 -6.72 6.59
C VAL A 266 10.67 -5.22 6.68
N ALA A 267 10.53 -4.53 5.56
CA ALA A 267 10.70 -3.08 5.50
C ALA A 267 9.48 -2.40 4.86
N THR A 268 9.16 -1.23 5.38
CA THR A 268 8.30 -0.27 4.69
C THR A 268 9.11 0.39 3.58
N GLN A 269 8.75 0.11 2.34
CA GLN A 269 9.38 0.68 1.15
C GLN A 269 8.40 1.60 0.44
N LEU A 270 8.91 2.71 -0.06
CA LEU A 270 8.22 3.63 -0.96
C LEU A 270 8.61 3.27 -2.40
N VAL A 271 7.65 3.17 -3.29
CA VAL A 271 7.90 2.95 -4.72
C VAL A 271 7.05 3.89 -5.58
N TYR A 272 7.62 4.34 -6.70
CA TYR A 272 6.92 5.05 -7.78
C TYR A 272 7.67 4.82 -9.09
N HIS A 273 6.99 5.01 -10.22
CA HIS A 273 7.60 4.77 -11.54
C HIS A 273 8.81 5.70 -11.77
N GLN A 274 9.95 5.15 -12.23
CA GLN A 274 11.19 5.91 -12.40
C GLN A 274 11.04 7.14 -13.32
N SER A 275 10.28 6.99 -14.41
CA SER A 275 10.01 8.08 -15.35
C SER A 275 8.82 8.95 -14.95
N LYS A 276 8.30 8.80 -13.72
CA LYS A 276 7.16 9.61 -13.26
C LYS A 276 7.58 11.04 -13.04
N TRP A 277 6.83 11.94 -13.66
CA TRP A 277 6.94 13.35 -13.32
C TRP A 277 6.37 13.60 -11.92
N LEU A 278 7.23 14.08 -11.04
CA LEU A 278 6.85 14.43 -9.68
C LEU A 278 6.20 15.83 -9.66
N SER A 279 4.89 15.89 -9.56
CA SER A 279 4.16 17.16 -9.37
C SER A 279 4.61 17.88 -8.11
N SER A 280 4.40 19.20 -8.02
CA SER A 280 4.71 19.97 -6.80
C SER A 280 4.03 19.40 -5.55
N ALA A 281 2.80 18.90 -5.70
CA ALA A 281 2.07 18.21 -4.65
C ALA A 281 2.78 16.92 -4.21
N LEU A 282 3.15 16.05 -5.16
CA LEU A 282 3.83 14.79 -4.83
C LEU A 282 5.23 15.05 -4.23
N GLN A 283 5.99 16.00 -4.77
CA GLN A 283 7.29 16.37 -4.19
C GLN A 283 7.17 16.86 -2.75
N ALA A 284 6.16 17.68 -2.46
CA ALA A 284 5.89 18.15 -1.10
C ALA A 284 5.51 16.98 -0.17
N PHE A 285 4.69 16.03 -0.67
CA PHE A 285 4.33 14.83 0.08
C PHE A 285 5.57 13.97 0.41
N LEU A 286 6.41 13.70 -0.57
CA LEU A 286 7.63 12.92 -0.40
C LEU A 286 8.61 13.57 0.61
N ARG A 287 8.75 14.91 0.58
CA ARG A 287 9.56 15.61 1.59
C ARG A 287 9.03 15.41 3.00
N MET A 288 7.72 15.58 3.21
CA MET A 288 7.11 15.37 4.53
C MET A 288 7.16 13.92 4.98
N LEU A 289 6.97 12.98 4.04
CA LEU A 289 7.11 11.55 4.32
C LEU A 289 8.50 11.22 4.85
N ARG A 290 9.57 11.74 4.23
CA ARG A 290 10.95 11.46 4.65
C ARG A 290 11.26 12.00 6.05
N VAL A 291 10.70 13.15 6.41
CA VAL A 291 10.79 13.66 7.79
C VAL A 291 10.10 12.70 8.78
N ASN A 292 8.90 12.22 8.45
CA ASN A 292 8.21 11.25 9.29
C ASN A 292 8.95 9.90 9.34
N ALA A 293 9.53 9.45 8.22
CA ALA A 293 10.31 8.22 8.16
C ALA A 293 11.53 8.26 9.09
N GLN A 294 12.15 9.43 9.29
CA GLN A 294 13.21 9.60 10.28
C GLN A 294 12.68 9.31 11.71
N MET A 295 11.52 9.86 12.06
CA MET A 295 10.89 9.60 13.36
C MET A 295 10.52 8.12 13.52
N TRP A 296 10.09 7.45 12.44
CA TRP A 296 9.81 6.01 12.48
C TRP A 296 11.06 5.18 12.76
N ARG A 297 12.20 5.55 12.18
CA ARG A 297 13.49 4.88 12.44
C ARG A 297 13.95 5.07 13.90
N GLU A 298 13.78 6.25 14.45
CA GLU A 298 14.06 6.53 15.86
C GLU A 298 13.16 5.70 16.78
N GLU A 299 11.84 5.66 16.50
CA GLU A 299 10.88 4.82 17.23
C GLU A 299 11.27 3.33 17.21
N VAL A 300 11.74 2.84 16.06
CA VAL A 300 12.17 1.44 15.90
C VAL A 300 13.49 1.17 16.59
N ALA A 301 14.43 2.13 16.61
CA ALA A 301 15.70 2.01 17.31
C ALA A 301 15.51 1.88 18.83
N ASP A 302 14.47 2.51 19.38
CA ASP A 302 14.11 2.43 20.81
C ASP A 302 13.27 1.18 21.15
N PHE A 303 12.92 0.35 20.15
CA PHE A 303 12.12 -0.83 20.36
C PHE A 303 12.96 -1.97 20.97
N ASP A 304 12.60 -2.39 22.19
CA ASP A 304 13.12 -3.58 22.84
C ASP A 304 12.11 -4.73 22.74
N PRO A 305 12.39 -5.80 21.95
CA PRO A 305 11.51 -6.94 21.82
C PRO A 305 11.34 -7.75 23.11
N THR A 306 12.22 -7.55 24.11
CA THR A 306 12.15 -8.30 25.39
C THR A 306 11.19 -7.68 26.42
N GLY A 307 10.56 -6.54 26.06
CA GLY A 307 9.54 -5.92 26.91
C GLY A 307 10.05 -5.26 28.19
N SER A 308 11.34 -5.05 28.31
CA SER A 308 11.88 -4.21 29.39
C SER A 308 11.60 -2.74 29.04
N LEU A 309 10.40 -2.26 29.36
CA LEU A 309 10.13 -0.82 29.38
C LEU A 309 11.22 -0.18 30.26
N SER A 310 12.19 0.46 29.63
CA SER A 310 13.05 1.40 30.34
C SER A 310 12.11 2.39 31.00
N LYS A 311 12.04 2.32 32.34
CA LYS A 311 11.28 3.26 33.16
C LYS A 311 11.70 4.65 32.73
N GLY A 312 10.83 5.35 32.01
CA GLY A 312 11.00 6.74 31.68
C GLY A 312 11.30 7.49 32.98
N SER A 313 12.48 8.05 33.06
CA SER A 313 12.84 9.06 34.02
C SER A 313 11.85 10.22 33.92
N GLY A 314 11.27 10.54 35.06
CA GLY A 314 10.21 11.54 35.32
C GLY A 314 10.45 12.93 34.78
#